data_a737974fe6dfa4c49528d68f8cbea665
#
_entry.id   a737974fe6dfa4c49528d68f8cbea665
#
_cell.length_a   1.000
_cell.length_b   1.000
_cell.length_c   1.000
_cell.angle_alpha   90.00
_cell.angle_beta   90.00
_cell.angle_gamma   90.00
#
_symmetry.space_group_name_H-M   'P 1'
#
loop_
_entity.id
_entity.type
_entity.pdbx_description
1 polymer ?
#
loop_
_entity_poly.entity_id
_entity_poly.type
_entity_poly.pdbx_seq_one_letter_code
_entity_poly.pdbx_strand_id
1 'polypeptide(L)'
;MAKQLAFNDAARRSLEAGIDKLANTVKVTLGPRGRNVVLDKKWGAPTITNDGVTIAREIELDDPYENLGAQLAKEVATKTNDVAGDGTTTATVLAQALVKEGLRNVAAGAAPGQIKRGIEVSVEAIAARLLENARPVEGTQVASVAAISAQSDEIGELLAEAFGKVGKDGVITIEESSTTQTELVLTEGMQFDKGYLSPYFVTDSERQEAVLEDALILINQGKISSVQDFLPLLEKALQSSKPLFIIAEDVEGEALSTLIVNRIRGTLNVVAVKAPGFGDRRKAMLQDIATLTGAQVISAELGLSLDSVGLEVLGTARRITVTKDNTTIVDGAGSAEDVAARVAQLRAELTRTDSDWDREKLQERLAKLAGGIGVIKVGAATEVELKEKKHRIEDAVSSTRAALEEGIVAGGGSALIHALKALDEDPAVKALEGDAAAAVGIVRRALVQPLRWIAQNAGFDGYVVTAKVAELETNNGFNAKTGEYEDLIAAGVIDPVKVTRAALRNAASIAALVLTTETLVVEKPANEDEHAGHSH
;
A
#
# COMPACT_ATOMS: atom_id res chain seq x y z
N MET A 1 13.53 28.84 -14.79
CA MET A 1 12.83 29.66 -13.78
C MET A 1 13.82 30.06 -12.69
N ALA A 2 13.67 31.24 -12.08
CA ALA A 2 14.51 31.68 -10.97
C ALA A 2 14.16 30.84 -9.71
N LYS A 3 15.15 30.60 -8.86
CA LYS A 3 14.96 29.89 -7.58
C LYS A 3 15.00 30.86 -6.41
N GLN A 4 14.24 30.55 -5.38
CA GLN A 4 14.32 31.21 -4.08
C GLN A 4 15.00 30.27 -3.08
N LEU A 5 15.76 30.82 -2.17
CA LEU A 5 16.54 30.06 -1.20
C LEU A 5 16.17 30.49 0.22
N ALA A 6 16.06 29.52 1.13
CA ALA A 6 15.99 29.74 2.58
C ALA A 6 17.10 28.95 3.25
N PHE A 7 17.66 29.46 4.32
CA PHE A 7 18.83 28.92 4.99
C PHE A 7 18.60 28.79 6.50
N ASN A 8 19.37 27.90 7.12
CA ASN A 8 19.47 27.78 8.58
C ASN A 8 18.11 27.59 9.28
N ASP A 9 17.89 28.31 10.34
CA ASP A 9 16.67 28.23 11.16
C ASP A 9 15.40 28.60 10.41
N ALA A 10 15.46 29.52 9.44
CA ALA A 10 14.31 29.89 8.63
C ALA A 10 13.82 28.69 7.79
N ALA A 11 14.76 27.98 7.16
CA ALA A 11 14.47 26.76 6.39
C ALA A 11 13.84 25.68 7.27
N ARG A 12 14.41 25.41 8.44
CA ARG A 12 13.91 24.40 9.39
C ARG A 12 12.52 24.71 9.92
N ARG A 13 12.26 25.98 10.28
CA ARG A 13 10.93 26.42 10.75
C ARG A 13 9.86 26.28 9.69
N SER A 14 10.17 26.58 8.43
CA SER A 14 9.21 26.40 7.34
C SER A 14 8.89 24.91 7.12
N LEU A 15 9.90 24.03 7.15
CA LEU A 15 9.66 22.58 7.08
C LEU A 15 8.79 22.09 8.25
N GLU A 16 9.11 22.49 9.49
CA GLU A 16 8.33 22.12 10.67
C GLU A 16 6.88 22.60 10.54
N ALA A 17 6.66 23.85 10.12
CA ALA A 17 5.32 24.39 9.94
C ALA A 17 4.50 23.61 8.89
N GLY A 18 5.13 23.21 7.78
CA GLY A 18 4.48 22.40 6.76
C GLY A 18 4.12 21.00 7.26
N ILE A 19 5.05 20.34 7.95
CA ILE A 19 4.81 19.04 8.59
C ILE A 19 3.68 19.15 9.62
N ASP A 20 3.70 20.21 10.44
CA ASP A 20 2.68 20.45 11.47
C ASP A 20 1.29 20.64 10.85
N LYS A 21 1.16 21.41 9.76
CA LYS A 21 -0.12 21.62 9.08
C LYS A 21 -0.71 20.32 8.59
N LEU A 22 0.07 19.49 7.89
CA LEU A 22 -0.39 18.20 7.41
C LEU A 22 -0.71 17.25 8.57
N ALA A 23 0.20 17.06 9.52
CA ALA A 23 0.01 16.13 10.63
C ALA A 23 -1.18 16.53 11.52
N ASN A 24 -1.41 17.83 11.73
CA ASN A 24 -2.57 18.33 12.48
C ASN A 24 -3.88 18.05 11.77
N THR A 25 -3.89 17.97 10.44
CA THR A 25 -5.07 17.63 9.66
C THR A 25 -5.40 16.13 9.76
N VAL A 26 -4.38 15.25 9.67
CA VAL A 26 -4.64 13.80 9.69
C VAL A 26 -4.84 13.23 11.09
N LYS A 27 -4.18 13.74 12.13
CA LYS A 27 -4.23 13.15 13.48
C LYS A 27 -5.61 13.12 14.14
N VAL A 28 -6.55 13.95 13.67
CA VAL A 28 -7.93 13.96 14.16
C VAL A 28 -8.71 12.69 13.80
N THR A 29 -8.21 11.92 12.82
CA THR A 29 -8.81 10.67 12.37
C THR A 29 -8.37 9.46 13.19
N LEU A 30 -7.33 9.60 14.04
CA LEU A 30 -6.69 8.49 14.74
C LEU A 30 -7.57 7.90 15.85
N GLY A 31 -7.70 6.57 15.85
CA GLY A 31 -8.36 5.78 16.88
C GLY A 31 -9.86 5.59 16.67
N PRO A 32 -10.52 4.79 17.54
CA PRO A 32 -11.94 4.37 17.36
C PRO A 32 -12.94 5.51 17.50
N ARG A 33 -12.53 6.66 18.02
CA ARG A 33 -13.32 7.90 18.10
C ARG A 33 -12.71 9.03 17.25
N GLY A 34 -11.89 8.66 16.27
CA GLY A 34 -11.40 9.55 15.23
C GLY A 34 -12.54 10.14 14.40
N ARG A 35 -12.29 11.29 13.77
CA ARG A 35 -13.26 12.02 12.98
C ARG A 35 -12.83 12.10 11.53
N ASN A 36 -13.79 12.24 10.64
CA ASN A 36 -13.53 12.39 9.22
C ASN A 36 -13.05 13.81 8.88
N VAL A 37 -12.31 13.89 7.79
CA VAL A 37 -11.91 15.14 7.12
C VAL A 37 -12.70 15.25 5.82
N VAL A 38 -13.12 16.47 5.49
CA VAL A 38 -13.80 16.78 4.23
C VAL A 38 -12.77 17.38 3.27
N LEU A 39 -12.62 16.77 2.11
CA LEU A 39 -11.72 17.20 1.06
C LEU A 39 -12.53 17.83 -0.08
N ASP A 40 -12.20 19.05 -0.47
CA ASP A 40 -12.79 19.70 -1.64
C ASP A 40 -12.32 19.04 -2.92
N LYS A 41 -13.20 18.96 -3.91
CA LYS A 41 -12.84 18.47 -5.26
C LYS A 41 -13.23 19.50 -6.30
N LYS A 42 -12.31 19.77 -7.24
CA LYS A 42 -12.55 20.68 -8.37
C LYS A 42 -13.77 20.30 -9.21
N TRP A 43 -14.09 18.99 -9.25
CA TRP A 43 -15.21 18.42 -9.98
C TRP A 43 -15.84 17.29 -9.15
N GLY A 44 -17.17 17.31 -9.03
CA GLY A 44 -17.94 16.32 -8.29
C GLY A 44 -18.25 16.73 -6.84
N ALA A 45 -18.69 15.76 -6.04
CA ALA A 45 -18.97 15.96 -4.62
C ALA A 45 -17.68 15.96 -3.78
N PRO A 46 -17.63 16.70 -2.66
CA PRO A 46 -16.53 16.61 -1.70
C PRO A 46 -16.33 15.16 -1.22
N THR A 47 -15.07 14.78 -0.99
CA THR A 47 -14.74 13.49 -0.39
C THR A 47 -14.72 13.59 1.12
N ILE A 48 -15.42 12.69 1.80
CA ILE A 48 -15.38 12.55 3.26
C ILE A 48 -14.58 11.27 3.56
N THR A 49 -13.50 11.40 4.31
CA THR A 49 -12.61 10.27 4.61
C THR A 49 -11.91 10.42 5.95
N ASN A 50 -11.51 9.31 6.54
CA ASN A 50 -10.59 9.24 7.67
C ASN A 50 -9.25 8.55 7.30
N ASP A 51 -9.07 8.15 6.04
CA ASP A 51 -7.82 7.59 5.57
C ASP A 51 -6.72 8.66 5.50
N GLY A 52 -5.65 8.42 6.27
CA GLY A 52 -4.55 9.36 6.42
C GLY A 52 -3.77 9.61 5.13
N VAL A 53 -3.57 8.61 4.26
CA VAL A 53 -2.84 8.79 3.00
C VAL A 53 -3.66 9.59 1.99
N THR A 54 -4.95 9.33 1.88
CA THR A 54 -5.87 10.10 1.02
C THR A 54 -5.89 11.57 1.44
N ILE A 55 -6.02 11.85 2.74
CA ILE A 55 -5.97 13.22 3.25
C ILE A 55 -4.61 13.86 2.95
N ALA A 56 -3.52 13.17 3.22
CA ALA A 56 -2.17 13.70 3.02
C ALA A 56 -1.90 14.05 1.55
N ARG A 57 -2.39 13.26 0.59
CA ARG A 57 -2.21 13.49 -0.84
C ARG A 57 -2.84 14.79 -1.32
N GLU A 58 -3.97 15.20 -0.75
CA GLU A 58 -4.71 16.41 -1.15
C GLU A 58 -4.15 17.69 -0.53
N ILE A 59 -3.24 17.61 0.45
CA ILE A 59 -2.69 18.81 1.09
C ILE A 59 -1.61 19.43 0.22
N GLU A 60 -1.87 20.64 -0.23
CA GLU A 60 -0.96 21.57 -0.88
C GLU A 60 -1.01 22.92 -0.16
N LEU A 61 0.15 23.54 0.10
CA LEU A 61 0.24 24.79 0.84
C LEU A 61 0.72 25.92 -0.07
N ASP A 62 0.16 27.11 0.12
CA ASP A 62 0.49 28.31 -0.67
C ASP A 62 1.94 28.76 -0.51
N ASP A 63 2.49 28.64 0.72
CA ASP A 63 3.90 28.92 0.96
C ASP A 63 4.78 27.78 0.43
N PRO A 64 5.64 28.03 -0.56
CA PRO A 64 6.42 26.96 -1.20
C PRO A 64 7.45 26.32 -0.26
N TYR A 65 7.92 27.01 0.76
CA TYR A 65 8.86 26.45 1.75
C TYR A 65 8.13 25.55 2.74
N GLU A 66 6.95 25.97 3.23
CA GLU A 66 6.11 25.13 4.08
C GLU A 66 5.58 23.92 3.29
N ASN A 67 5.26 24.11 2.01
CA ASN A 67 4.80 23.02 1.15
C ASN A 67 5.84 21.90 1.03
N LEU A 68 7.15 22.21 1.00
CA LEU A 68 8.19 21.17 1.07
C LEU A 68 8.09 20.33 2.35
N GLY A 69 7.79 20.95 3.49
CA GLY A 69 7.55 20.22 4.74
C GLY A 69 6.31 19.31 4.65
N ALA A 70 5.22 19.82 4.10
CA ALA A 70 4.02 19.02 3.87
C ALA A 70 4.29 17.84 2.91
N GLN A 71 5.05 18.05 1.83
CA GLN A 71 5.44 16.98 0.90
C GLN A 71 6.28 15.89 1.57
N LEU A 72 7.20 16.24 2.48
CA LEU A 72 7.97 15.26 3.26
C LEU A 72 7.08 14.44 4.20
N ALA A 73 6.11 15.07 4.86
CA ALA A 73 5.12 14.35 5.67
C ALA A 73 4.19 13.48 4.82
N LYS A 74 3.81 13.91 3.62
CA LYS A 74 3.08 13.11 2.62
C LYS A 74 3.87 11.87 2.22
N GLU A 75 5.19 11.99 2.03
CA GLU A 75 6.06 10.85 1.71
C GLU A 75 6.07 9.80 2.84
N VAL A 76 6.04 10.22 4.11
CA VAL A 76 5.91 9.30 5.26
C VAL A 76 4.63 8.47 5.14
N ALA A 77 3.49 9.12 4.91
CA ALA A 77 2.19 8.44 4.77
C ALA A 77 2.20 7.48 3.56
N THR A 78 2.67 7.94 2.40
CA THR A 78 2.71 7.15 1.16
C THR A 78 3.61 5.91 1.32
N LYS A 79 4.84 6.07 1.85
CA LYS A 79 5.75 4.92 2.07
C LYS A 79 5.20 3.92 3.08
N THR A 80 4.48 4.38 4.08
CA THR A 80 3.85 3.48 5.06
C THR A 80 2.72 2.69 4.40
N ASN A 81 1.91 3.36 3.60
CA ASN A 81 0.87 2.70 2.80
C ASN A 81 1.46 1.65 1.84
N ASP A 82 2.53 1.99 1.12
CA ASP A 82 3.18 1.08 0.15
C ASP A 82 3.72 -0.20 0.82
N VAL A 83 4.22 -0.10 2.06
CA VAL A 83 4.83 -1.23 2.78
C VAL A 83 3.82 -2.07 3.56
N ALA A 84 2.83 -1.43 4.17
CA ALA A 84 1.94 -2.07 5.14
C ALA A 84 0.45 -1.90 4.82
N GLY A 85 0.09 -1.00 3.90
CA GLY A 85 -1.28 -0.71 3.49
C GLY A 85 -2.16 -0.07 4.56
N ASP A 86 -1.59 0.28 5.72
CA ASP A 86 -2.28 0.90 6.86
C ASP A 86 -1.25 1.63 7.75
N GLY A 87 -1.70 2.30 8.81
CA GLY A 87 -0.84 2.98 9.79
C GLY A 87 -0.31 4.36 9.34
N THR A 88 -0.84 4.92 8.27
CA THR A 88 -0.40 6.17 7.65
C THR A 88 -0.53 7.37 8.59
N THR A 89 -1.63 7.46 9.34
CA THR A 89 -1.85 8.49 10.37
C THR A 89 -0.87 8.33 11.54
N THR A 90 -0.64 7.11 12.02
CA THR A 90 0.33 6.82 13.09
C THR A 90 1.74 7.25 12.67
N ALA A 91 2.15 6.92 11.45
CA ALA A 91 3.45 7.30 10.88
C ALA A 91 3.62 8.83 10.82
N THR A 92 2.58 9.53 10.38
CA THR A 92 2.60 11.01 10.29
C THR A 92 2.69 11.67 11.66
N VAL A 93 1.98 11.14 12.66
CA VAL A 93 2.05 11.61 14.06
C VAL A 93 3.44 11.38 14.66
N LEU A 94 4.04 10.22 14.42
CA LEU A 94 5.40 9.91 14.84
C LEU A 94 6.43 10.83 14.18
N ALA A 95 6.31 11.05 12.86
CA ALA A 95 7.20 11.94 12.12
C ALA A 95 7.14 13.38 12.66
N GLN A 96 5.94 13.91 12.87
CA GLN A 96 5.75 15.23 13.50
C GLN A 96 6.47 15.33 14.83
N ALA A 97 6.30 14.32 15.67
CA ALA A 97 6.89 14.33 17.01
C ALA A 97 8.41 14.24 16.97
N LEU A 98 8.97 13.35 16.14
CA LEU A 98 10.42 13.20 15.96
C LEU A 98 11.06 14.48 15.42
N VAL A 99 10.44 15.10 14.40
CA VAL A 99 10.93 16.37 13.83
C VAL A 99 10.90 17.47 14.87
N LYS A 100 9.78 17.65 15.56
CA LYS A 100 9.59 18.71 16.54
C LYS A 100 10.58 18.61 17.71
N GLU A 101 10.72 17.42 18.28
CA GLU A 101 11.66 17.19 19.38
C GLU A 101 13.12 17.23 18.91
N GLY A 102 13.40 16.73 17.69
CA GLY A 102 14.72 16.79 17.09
C GLY A 102 15.18 18.22 16.79
N LEU A 103 14.33 19.04 16.15
CA LEU A 103 14.66 20.44 15.84
C LEU A 103 14.90 21.28 17.08
N ARG A 104 14.22 21.01 18.21
CA ARG A 104 14.50 21.66 19.47
C ARG A 104 15.92 21.39 19.97
N ASN A 105 16.41 20.15 19.82
CA ASN A 105 17.77 19.77 20.18
C ASN A 105 18.81 20.40 19.24
N VAL A 106 18.54 20.41 17.92
CA VAL A 106 19.39 21.04 16.91
C VAL A 106 19.48 22.56 17.17
N ALA A 107 18.36 23.23 17.45
CA ALA A 107 18.34 24.65 17.81
C ALA A 107 19.09 24.95 19.13
N ALA A 108 19.18 23.99 20.04
CA ALA A 108 19.99 24.07 21.26
C ALA A 108 21.49 23.81 21.03
N GLY A 109 21.90 23.52 19.78
CA GLY A 109 23.30 23.36 19.41
C GLY A 109 23.76 21.90 19.23
N ALA A 110 22.86 20.93 19.34
CA ALA A 110 23.20 19.53 19.09
C ALA A 110 23.54 19.28 17.61
N ALA A 111 24.52 18.41 17.34
CA ALA A 111 24.97 18.07 16.00
C ALA A 111 23.91 17.23 15.27
N PRO A 112 23.31 17.71 14.14
CA PRO A 112 22.22 17.02 13.47
C PRO A 112 22.53 15.58 13.05
N GLY A 113 23.77 15.32 12.57
CA GLY A 113 24.21 13.97 12.19
C GLY A 113 24.29 13.00 13.38
N GLN A 114 24.62 13.49 14.59
CA GLN A 114 24.63 12.66 15.80
C GLN A 114 23.21 12.38 16.28
N ILE A 115 22.32 13.39 16.25
CA ILE A 115 20.88 13.20 16.55
C ILE A 115 20.26 12.16 15.59
N LYS A 116 20.52 12.28 14.27
CA LYS A 116 20.10 11.28 13.27
C LYS A 116 20.54 9.88 13.68
N ARG A 117 21.85 9.68 13.95
CA ARG A 117 22.39 8.38 14.36
C ARG A 117 21.69 7.82 15.60
N GLY A 118 21.48 8.66 16.61
CA GLY A 118 20.82 8.25 17.85
C GLY A 118 19.36 7.86 17.63
N ILE A 119 18.63 8.57 16.76
CA ILE A 119 17.26 8.20 16.36
C ILE A 119 17.27 6.84 15.65
N GLU A 120 18.14 6.64 14.66
CA GLU A 120 18.21 5.39 13.87
C GLU A 120 18.48 4.18 14.78
N VAL A 121 19.48 4.26 15.67
CA VAL A 121 19.80 3.17 16.61
C VAL A 121 18.64 2.89 17.56
N SER A 122 18.03 3.93 18.11
CA SER A 122 16.91 3.81 19.05
C SER A 122 15.68 3.18 18.39
N VAL A 123 15.37 3.58 17.16
CA VAL A 123 14.22 3.08 16.39
C VAL A 123 14.40 1.61 16.02
N GLU A 124 15.62 1.18 15.65
CA GLU A 124 15.87 -0.24 15.39
C GLU A 124 15.73 -1.10 16.65
N ALA A 125 16.18 -0.63 17.81
CA ALA A 125 15.97 -1.33 19.07
C ALA A 125 14.47 -1.49 19.41
N ILE A 126 13.68 -0.43 19.21
CA ILE A 126 12.21 -0.49 19.37
C ILE A 126 11.58 -1.44 18.37
N ALA A 127 11.97 -1.37 17.08
CA ALA A 127 11.43 -2.23 16.03
C ALA A 127 11.73 -3.71 16.29
N ALA A 128 12.92 -4.04 16.80
CA ALA A 128 13.28 -5.38 17.22
C ALA A 128 12.40 -5.85 18.40
N ARG A 129 12.23 -5.01 19.42
CA ARG A 129 11.39 -5.34 20.59
C ARG A 129 9.93 -5.54 20.21
N LEU A 130 9.37 -4.75 19.28
CA LEU A 130 8.02 -4.93 18.78
C LEU A 130 7.86 -6.32 18.13
N LEU A 131 8.86 -6.74 17.34
CA LEU A 131 8.84 -8.05 16.68
C LEU A 131 9.00 -9.21 17.69
N GLU A 132 9.84 -9.05 18.72
CA GLU A 132 9.98 -10.01 19.81
C GLU A 132 8.68 -10.21 20.60
N ASN A 133 7.90 -9.15 20.77
CA ASN A 133 6.61 -9.16 21.45
C ASN A 133 5.45 -9.65 20.57
N ALA A 134 5.67 -9.81 19.25
CA ALA A 134 4.65 -10.23 18.32
C ALA A 134 4.16 -11.64 18.59
N ARG A 135 2.87 -11.85 18.39
CA ARG A 135 2.22 -13.17 18.50
C ARG A 135 1.57 -13.53 17.17
N PRO A 136 1.61 -14.80 16.75
CA PRO A 136 0.85 -15.24 15.59
C PRO A 136 -0.64 -14.92 15.74
N VAL A 137 -1.30 -14.64 14.62
CA VAL A 137 -2.76 -14.43 14.59
C VAL A 137 -3.47 -15.76 14.70
N GLU A 138 -4.40 -15.89 15.63
CA GLU A 138 -5.15 -17.13 15.88
C GLU A 138 -6.67 -16.89 15.86
N GLY A 139 -7.41 -17.81 15.25
CA GLY A 139 -8.87 -17.90 15.35
C GLY A 139 -9.59 -16.59 15.00
N THR A 140 -10.35 -16.05 15.94
CA THR A 140 -11.17 -14.85 15.79
C THR A 140 -10.36 -13.54 15.69
N GLN A 141 -9.06 -13.58 15.94
CA GLN A 141 -8.21 -12.38 15.88
C GLN A 141 -8.08 -11.82 14.45
N VAL A 142 -8.26 -12.66 13.42
CA VAL A 142 -8.33 -12.18 12.02
C VAL A 142 -9.47 -11.19 11.86
N ALA A 143 -10.66 -11.54 12.38
CA ALA A 143 -11.81 -10.65 12.37
C ALA A 143 -11.57 -9.37 13.18
N SER A 144 -10.89 -9.48 14.33
CA SER A 144 -10.58 -8.32 15.19
C SER A 144 -9.64 -7.32 14.50
N VAL A 145 -8.55 -7.79 13.85
CA VAL A 145 -7.65 -6.93 13.07
C VAL A 145 -8.43 -6.21 11.97
N ALA A 146 -9.19 -6.97 11.19
CA ALA A 146 -9.97 -6.42 10.09
C ALA A 146 -11.04 -5.43 10.57
N ALA A 147 -11.73 -5.74 11.67
CA ALA A 147 -12.76 -4.88 12.25
C ALA A 147 -12.20 -3.54 12.76
N ILE A 148 -11.00 -3.55 13.34
CA ILE A 148 -10.33 -2.33 13.82
C ILE A 148 -9.98 -1.43 12.64
N SER A 149 -9.33 -1.97 11.62
CA SER A 149 -8.93 -1.20 10.43
C SER A 149 -10.16 -0.70 9.65
N ALA A 150 -11.15 -1.57 9.42
CA ALA A 150 -12.41 -1.20 8.75
C ALA A 150 -13.37 -0.37 9.60
N GLN A 151 -13.13 -0.23 10.91
CA GLN A 151 -14.06 0.37 11.88
C GLN A 151 -15.48 -0.24 11.81
N SER A 152 -15.58 -1.55 11.52
CA SER A 152 -16.84 -2.28 11.34
C SER A 152 -16.66 -3.76 11.68
N ASP A 153 -17.42 -4.25 12.64
CA ASP A 153 -17.41 -5.67 13.03
C ASP A 153 -17.92 -6.56 11.87
N GLU A 154 -18.94 -6.10 11.11
CA GLU A 154 -19.47 -6.80 9.94
C GLU A 154 -18.41 -7.02 8.85
N ILE A 155 -17.63 -5.98 8.53
CA ILE A 155 -16.53 -6.07 7.55
C ILE A 155 -15.42 -6.98 8.12
N GLY A 156 -15.16 -6.92 9.43
CA GLY A 156 -14.20 -7.79 10.08
C GLY A 156 -14.53 -9.27 9.92
N GLU A 157 -15.77 -9.66 10.15
CA GLU A 157 -16.26 -11.02 9.96
C GLU A 157 -16.20 -11.46 8.48
N LEU A 158 -16.61 -10.58 7.56
CA LEU A 158 -16.56 -10.84 6.13
C LEU A 158 -15.12 -11.10 5.63
N LEU A 159 -14.16 -10.32 6.11
CA LEU A 159 -12.75 -10.49 5.77
C LEU A 159 -12.14 -11.75 6.38
N ALA A 160 -12.50 -12.08 7.63
CA ALA A 160 -12.09 -13.34 8.25
C ALA A 160 -12.61 -14.55 7.46
N GLU A 161 -13.87 -14.50 7.00
CA GLU A 161 -14.43 -15.52 6.11
C GLU A 161 -13.65 -15.59 4.79
N ALA A 162 -13.35 -14.43 4.17
CA ALA A 162 -12.59 -14.36 2.92
C ALA A 162 -11.21 -14.99 3.06
N PHE A 163 -10.40 -14.58 4.06
CA PHE A 163 -9.09 -15.17 4.31
C PHE A 163 -9.17 -16.65 4.72
N GLY A 164 -10.22 -17.05 5.43
CA GLY A 164 -10.46 -18.46 5.76
C GLY A 164 -10.69 -19.33 4.52
N LYS A 165 -11.33 -18.79 3.48
CA LYS A 165 -11.62 -19.50 2.22
C LYS A 165 -10.46 -19.47 1.24
N VAL A 166 -9.82 -18.31 1.03
CA VAL A 166 -8.72 -18.18 0.05
C VAL A 166 -7.35 -18.53 0.65
N GLY A 167 -7.23 -18.61 1.96
CA GLY A 167 -5.97 -18.83 2.67
C GLY A 167 -5.19 -17.52 2.91
N LYS A 168 -4.12 -17.61 3.72
CA LYS A 168 -3.30 -16.45 4.11
C LYS A 168 -2.62 -15.76 2.92
N ASP A 169 -2.21 -16.53 1.92
CA ASP A 169 -1.54 -16.07 0.70
C ASP A 169 -2.54 -15.85 -0.46
N GLY A 170 -3.85 -16.02 -0.18
CA GLY A 170 -4.91 -15.86 -1.16
C GLY A 170 -5.15 -14.42 -1.57
N VAL A 171 -5.69 -14.24 -2.76
CA VAL A 171 -5.98 -12.92 -3.33
C VAL A 171 -7.40 -12.51 -2.95
N ILE A 172 -7.50 -11.29 -2.40
CA ILE A 172 -8.78 -10.63 -2.15
C ILE A 172 -8.78 -9.34 -2.98
N THR A 173 -9.80 -9.17 -3.82
CA THR A 173 -10.04 -7.96 -4.61
C THR A 173 -11.32 -7.28 -4.16
N ILE A 174 -11.41 -5.99 -4.40
CA ILE A 174 -12.55 -5.17 -3.99
C ILE A 174 -13.17 -4.55 -5.23
N GLU A 175 -14.45 -4.81 -5.45
CA GLU A 175 -15.22 -4.30 -6.56
C GLU A 175 -16.45 -3.52 -6.07
N GLU A 176 -16.93 -2.61 -6.88
CA GLU A 176 -18.16 -1.88 -6.59
C GLU A 176 -19.36 -2.75 -6.92
N SER A 177 -20.36 -2.75 -6.04
CA SER A 177 -21.65 -3.41 -6.27
C SER A 177 -22.69 -2.42 -6.76
N SER A 178 -23.59 -2.89 -7.60
CA SER A 178 -24.80 -2.11 -7.96
C SER A 178 -25.89 -2.15 -6.88
N THR A 179 -25.68 -2.92 -5.81
CA THR A 179 -26.61 -3.05 -4.67
C THR A 179 -26.08 -2.27 -3.46
N THR A 180 -26.90 -2.15 -2.42
CA THR A 180 -26.49 -1.52 -1.16
C THR A 180 -25.80 -2.48 -0.20
N GLN A 181 -25.77 -3.78 -0.51
CA GLN A 181 -25.17 -4.80 0.34
C GLN A 181 -23.73 -5.08 -0.06
N THR A 182 -22.88 -5.34 0.95
CA THR A 182 -21.52 -5.80 0.74
C THR A 182 -21.48 -7.32 0.89
N GLU A 183 -20.90 -8.01 -0.09
CA GLU A 183 -20.89 -9.47 -0.15
C GLU A 183 -19.54 -10.02 -0.59
N LEU A 184 -19.22 -11.24 -0.15
CA LEU A 184 -18.05 -12.00 -0.61
C LEU A 184 -18.47 -12.99 -1.69
N VAL A 185 -17.83 -12.89 -2.85
CA VAL A 185 -17.97 -13.86 -3.94
C VAL A 185 -16.63 -14.54 -4.16
N LEU A 186 -16.63 -15.87 -4.20
CA LEU A 186 -15.44 -16.64 -4.59
C LEU A 186 -15.51 -16.91 -6.09
N THR A 187 -14.42 -16.65 -6.80
CA THR A 187 -14.32 -16.86 -8.24
C THR A 187 -12.96 -17.40 -8.63
N GLU A 188 -12.86 -17.97 -9.81
CA GLU A 188 -11.59 -18.37 -10.38
C GLU A 188 -10.77 -17.15 -10.77
N GLY A 189 -9.45 -17.23 -10.59
CA GLY A 189 -8.56 -16.13 -10.89
C GLY A 189 -7.14 -16.37 -10.41
N MET A 190 -6.25 -15.45 -10.79
CA MET A 190 -4.83 -15.53 -10.47
C MET A 190 -4.23 -14.14 -10.31
N GLN A 191 -3.26 -14.02 -9.38
CA GLN A 191 -2.39 -12.86 -9.29
C GLN A 191 -0.92 -13.25 -9.51
N PHE A 192 -0.16 -12.38 -10.18
CA PHE A 192 1.27 -12.52 -10.34
C PHE A 192 2.00 -11.17 -10.22
N ASP A 193 3.27 -11.22 -9.84
CA ASP A 193 4.14 -10.11 -9.47
C ASP A 193 4.77 -9.40 -10.69
N LYS A 194 3.93 -8.91 -11.60
CA LYS A 194 4.33 -8.02 -12.72
C LYS A 194 3.30 -6.93 -12.89
N GLY A 195 3.76 -5.69 -12.86
CA GLY A 195 2.94 -4.51 -13.09
C GLY A 195 3.02 -4.01 -14.53
N TYR A 196 2.35 -2.89 -14.79
CA TYR A 196 2.32 -2.28 -16.11
C TYR A 196 3.69 -1.79 -16.57
N LEU A 197 3.97 -1.93 -17.88
CA LEU A 197 5.23 -1.49 -18.49
C LEU A 197 5.37 0.03 -18.60
N SER A 198 4.27 0.75 -18.48
CA SER A 198 4.27 2.21 -18.56
C SER A 198 3.16 2.81 -17.71
N PRO A 199 3.42 3.90 -16.96
CA PRO A 199 2.38 4.65 -16.24
C PRO A 199 1.28 5.20 -17.14
N TYR A 200 1.52 5.36 -18.44
CA TYR A 200 0.51 5.80 -19.41
C TYR A 200 -0.62 4.78 -19.64
N PHE A 201 -0.46 3.55 -19.17
CA PHE A 201 -1.53 2.55 -19.20
C PHE A 201 -2.54 2.70 -18.07
N VAL A 202 -2.23 3.48 -17.04
CA VAL A 202 -3.11 3.72 -15.88
C VAL A 202 -4.47 4.27 -16.33
N THR A 203 -5.54 3.69 -15.79
CA THR A 203 -6.93 4.13 -16.02
C THR A 203 -7.50 4.88 -14.82
N ASP A 204 -7.04 4.55 -13.63
CA ASP A 204 -7.37 5.18 -12.35
C ASP A 204 -6.12 5.84 -11.77
N SER A 205 -6.03 7.16 -11.92
CA SER A 205 -4.88 7.93 -11.47
C SER A 205 -4.82 8.10 -9.94
N GLU A 206 -5.95 8.00 -9.24
CA GLU A 206 -5.98 8.07 -7.77
C GLU A 206 -5.34 6.82 -7.17
N ARG A 207 -5.61 5.67 -7.75
CA ARG A 207 -5.12 4.36 -7.30
C ARG A 207 -3.84 3.91 -8.01
N GLN A 208 -3.41 4.62 -9.04
CA GLN A 208 -2.26 4.25 -9.88
C GLN A 208 -2.40 2.84 -10.46
N GLU A 209 -3.60 2.47 -10.89
CA GLU A 209 -3.89 1.16 -11.47
C GLU A 209 -4.57 1.27 -12.84
N ALA A 210 -4.41 0.22 -13.63
CA ALA A 210 -5.11 0.03 -14.90
C ALA A 210 -6.15 -1.08 -14.72
N VAL A 211 -7.41 -0.76 -14.98
CA VAL A 211 -8.53 -1.69 -14.92
C VAL A 211 -9.09 -1.91 -16.30
N LEU A 212 -9.19 -3.17 -16.71
CA LEU A 212 -9.79 -3.60 -17.95
C LEU A 212 -10.97 -4.55 -17.66
N GLU A 213 -12.13 -4.25 -18.25
CA GLU A 213 -13.32 -5.09 -18.15
C GLU A 213 -13.53 -5.83 -19.47
N ASP A 214 -13.91 -7.11 -19.41
CA ASP A 214 -14.16 -7.99 -20.55
C ASP A 214 -13.03 -7.99 -21.61
N ALA A 215 -11.79 -7.98 -21.14
CA ALA A 215 -10.60 -7.81 -21.95
C ALA A 215 -10.22 -9.06 -22.74
N LEU A 216 -9.69 -8.85 -23.95
CA LEU A 216 -8.94 -9.85 -24.69
C LEU A 216 -7.54 -9.99 -24.09
N ILE A 217 -7.02 -11.22 -24.01
CA ILE A 217 -5.72 -11.52 -23.41
C ILE A 217 -4.80 -12.15 -24.45
N LEU A 218 -3.72 -11.47 -24.76
CA LEU A 218 -2.64 -11.95 -25.62
C LEU A 218 -1.50 -12.47 -24.74
N ILE A 219 -1.09 -13.71 -24.95
CA ILE A 219 0.05 -14.32 -24.25
C ILE A 219 1.12 -14.70 -25.27
N ASN A 220 2.24 -13.97 -25.26
CA ASN A 220 3.39 -14.22 -26.13
C ASN A 220 4.62 -14.65 -25.33
N GLN A 221 5.20 -15.81 -25.68
CA GLN A 221 6.37 -16.33 -24.96
C GLN A 221 7.63 -15.47 -25.18
N GLY A 222 7.75 -14.86 -26.36
CA GLY A 222 8.90 -14.01 -26.73
C GLY A 222 8.67 -12.53 -26.49
N LYS A 223 9.63 -11.71 -26.91
CA LYS A 223 9.53 -10.26 -26.91
C LYS A 223 8.66 -9.74 -28.05
N ILE A 224 8.04 -8.60 -27.84
CA ILE A 224 7.32 -7.84 -28.85
C ILE A 224 8.03 -6.49 -29.04
N SER A 225 8.78 -6.33 -30.11
CA SER A 225 9.55 -5.10 -30.40
C SER A 225 9.15 -4.46 -31.73
N SER A 226 8.72 -5.27 -32.73
CA SER A 226 8.29 -4.82 -34.04
C SER A 226 6.77 -4.61 -34.07
N VAL A 227 6.33 -3.45 -34.53
CA VAL A 227 4.91 -3.16 -34.77
C VAL A 227 4.38 -3.97 -35.94
N GLN A 228 5.19 -4.17 -36.98
CA GLN A 228 4.76 -4.82 -38.23
C GLN A 228 4.28 -6.26 -37.97
N ASP A 229 4.97 -7.00 -37.13
CA ASP A 229 4.62 -8.39 -36.80
C ASP A 229 3.33 -8.46 -35.94
N PHE A 230 3.06 -7.42 -35.20
CA PHE A 230 1.94 -7.34 -34.27
C PHE A 230 0.70 -6.61 -34.84
N LEU A 231 0.87 -5.79 -35.89
CA LEU A 231 -0.17 -4.92 -36.44
C LEU A 231 -1.43 -5.70 -36.88
N PRO A 232 -1.35 -6.85 -37.57
CA PRO A 232 -2.54 -7.57 -38.00
C PRO A 232 -3.44 -8.02 -36.85
N LEU A 233 -2.83 -8.42 -35.73
CA LEU A 233 -3.57 -8.84 -34.53
C LEU A 233 -4.16 -7.61 -33.81
N LEU A 234 -3.41 -6.51 -33.76
CA LEU A 234 -3.83 -5.26 -33.15
C LEU A 234 -5.05 -4.66 -33.87
N GLU A 235 -5.07 -4.69 -35.21
CA GLU A 235 -6.21 -4.24 -36.01
C GLU A 235 -7.47 -5.07 -35.75
N LYS A 236 -7.34 -6.39 -35.66
CA LYS A 236 -8.46 -7.28 -35.30
C LYS A 236 -8.99 -7.01 -33.91
N ALA A 237 -8.07 -6.79 -32.92
CA ALA A 237 -8.47 -6.45 -31.57
C ALA A 237 -9.20 -5.09 -31.50
N LEU A 238 -8.73 -4.09 -32.25
CA LEU A 238 -9.41 -2.80 -32.41
C LEU A 238 -10.82 -2.92 -32.95
N GLN A 239 -11.02 -3.76 -33.98
CA GLN A 239 -12.35 -4.01 -34.57
C GLN A 239 -13.32 -4.65 -33.58
N SER A 240 -12.82 -5.41 -32.60
CA SER A 240 -13.66 -6.03 -31.57
C SER A 240 -14.19 -5.02 -30.56
N SER A 241 -13.63 -3.81 -30.49
CA SER A 241 -13.92 -2.76 -29.48
C SER A 241 -13.71 -3.20 -28.03
N LYS A 242 -13.02 -4.32 -27.79
CA LYS A 242 -12.68 -4.82 -26.46
C LYS A 242 -11.30 -4.31 -26.03
N PRO A 243 -11.08 -4.09 -24.71
CA PRO A 243 -9.75 -3.83 -24.18
C PRO A 243 -8.79 -4.98 -24.51
N LEU A 244 -7.51 -4.67 -24.66
CA LEU A 244 -6.47 -5.65 -24.93
C LEU A 244 -5.46 -5.69 -23.79
N PHE A 245 -5.28 -6.85 -23.20
CA PHE A 245 -4.23 -7.11 -22.21
C PHE A 245 -3.13 -7.97 -22.82
N ILE A 246 -1.89 -7.54 -22.71
CA ILE A 246 -0.73 -8.18 -23.35
C ILE A 246 0.22 -8.68 -22.27
N ILE A 247 0.53 -9.97 -22.31
CA ILE A 247 1.56 -10.61 -21.49
C ILE A 247 2.64 -11.12 -22.44
N ALA A 248 3.87 -10.59 -22.34
CA ALA A 248 4.98 -11.03 -23.16
C ALA A 248 6.28 -11.07 -22.34
N GLU A 249 7.33 -11.73 -22.83
CA GLU A 249 8.65 -11.66 -22.18
C GLU A 249 9.06 -10.22 -21.93
N ASP A 250 8.90 -9.36 -22.94
CA ASP A 250 8.98 -7.90 -22.86
C ASP A 250 8.18 -7.27 -24.00
N VAL A 251 7.73 -6.04 -23.83
CA VAL A 251 7.22 -5.19 -24.93
C VAL A 251 8.07 -3.94 -24.95
N GLU A 252 8.82 -3.74 -26.01
CA GLU A 252 9.85 -2.71 -26.07
C GLU A 252 9.87 -1.97 -27.42
N GLY A 253 10.65 -0.90 -27.50
CA GLY A 253 10.92 -0.18 -28.74
C GLY A 253 9.66 0.42 -29.38
N GLU A 254 9.52 0.19 -30.70
CA GLU A 254 8.44 0.75 -31.52
C GLU A 254 7.07 0.19 -31.10
N ALA A 255 6.99 -1.08 -30.73
CA ALA A 255 5.75 -1.71 -30.28
C ALA A 255 5.19 -1.05 -29.02
N LEU A 256 6.02 -0.86 -27.99
CA LEU A 256 5.58 -0.19 -26.76
C LEU A 256 5.16 1.26 -27.01
N SER A 257 5.95 2.00 -27.79
CA SER A 257 5.65 3.41 -28.14
C SER A 257 4.32 3.54 -28.87
N THR A 258 4.04 2.63 -29.80
CA THR A 258 2.77 2.59 -30.55
C THR A 258 1.59 2.30 -29.63
N LEU A 259 1.70 1.35 -28.71
CA LEU A 259 0.65 1.05 -27.74
C LEU A 259 0.36 2.27 -26.85
N ILE A 260 1.40 2.93 -26.34
CA ILE A 260 1.27 4.14 -25.50
C ILE A 260 0.58 5.27 -26.26
N VAL A 261 1.00 5.55 -27.50
CA VAL A 261 0.40 6.63 -28.32
C VAL A 261 -1.10 6.35 -28.57
N ASN A 262 -1.46 5.13 -28.91
CA ASN A 262 -2.86 4.77 -29.17
C ASN A 262 -3.68 4.79 -27.85
N ARG A 263 -3.08 4.43 -26.73
CA ARG A 263 -3.72 4.55 -25.42
C ARG A 263 -4.02 6.00 -25.05
N ILE A 264 -3.03 6.90 -25.21
CA ILE A 264 -3.17 8.35 -24.94
C ILE A 264 -4.23 8.98 -25.84
N ARG A 265 -4.29 8.56 -27.11
CA ARG A 265 -5.29 9.04 -28.07
C ARG A 265 -6.70 8.49 -27.83
N GLY A 266 -6.85 7.54 -26.90
CA GLY A 266 -8.13 6.87 -26.63
C GLY A 266 -8.61 5.97 -27.77
N THR A 267 -7.75 5.65 -28.75
CA THR A 267 -8.09 4.76 -29.87
C THR A 267 -8.04 3.29 -29.48
N LEU A 268 -7.19 2.95 -28.51
CA LEU A 268 -7.06 1.58 -28.01
C LEU A 268 -6.98 1.58 -26.49
N ASN A 269 -7.85 0.81 -25.83
CA ASN A 269 -7.70 0.53 -24.40
C ASN A 269 -6.79 -0.69 -24.24
N VAL A 270 -5.53 -0.45 -23.88
CA VAL A 270 -4.52 -1.50 -23.82
C VAL A 270 -3.65 -1.37 -22.58
N VAL A 271 -3.25 -2.52 -22.05
CA VAL A 271 -2.22 -2.61 -20.98
C VAL A 271 -1.26 -3.73 -21.36
N ALA A 272 0.03 -3.52 -21.16
CA ALA A 272 1.06 -4.51 -21.38
C ALA A 272 1.89 -4.72 -20.11
N VAL A 273 2.20 -5.98 -19.82
CA VAL A 273 3.01 -6.42 -18.67
C VAL A 273 4.07 -7.43 -19.10
N LYS A 274 5.13 -7.56 -18.30
CA LYS A 274 6.09 -8.64 -18.48
C LYS A 274 5.53 -9.96 -18.00
N ALA A 275 5.88 -11.03 -18.69
CA ALA A 275 5.59 -12.39 -18.26
C ALA A 275 6.26 -12.71 -16.92
N PRO A 276 5.56 -13.39 -15.98
CA PRO A 276 6.14 -13.79 -14.72
C PRO A 276 7.17 -14.91 -14.89
N GLY A 277 8.17 -14.96 -14.01
CA GLY A 277 9.22 -15.98 -14.01
C GLY A 277 10.29 -15.79 -15.09
N PHE A 278 11.18 -16.77 -15.18
CA PHE A 278 12.32 -16.79 -16.12
C PHE A 278 12.50 -18.21 -16.71
N GLY A 279 13.02 -18.31 -17.94
CA GLY A 279 13.32 -19.59 -18.57
C GLY A 279 12.11 -20.53 -18.64
N ASP A 280 12.32 -21.79 -18.31
CA ASP A 280 11.24 -22.81 -18.37
C ASP A 280 10.11 -22.55 -17.37
N ARG A 281 10.40 -21.89 -16.25
CA ARG A 281 9.37 -21.46 -15.30
C ARG A 281 8.42 -20.43 -15.91
N ARG A 282 8.94 -19.48 -16.71
CA ARG A 282 8.12 -18.53 -17.45
C ARG A 282 7.15 -19.25 -18.38
N LYS A 283 7.64 -20.25 -19.13
CA LYS A 283 6.80 -21.07 -20.01
C LYS A 283 5.66 -21.75 -19.24
N ALA A 284 6.01 -22.35 -18.10
CA ALA A 284 5.04 -23.02 -17.24
C ALA A 284 3.99 -22.08 -16.66
N MET A 285 4.39 -20.88 -16.22
CA MET A 285 3.48 -19.86 -15.69
C MET A 285 2.60 -19.26 -16.79
N LEU A 286 3.13 -19.03 -17.99
CA LEU A 286 2.33 -18.58 -19.12
C LEU A 286 1.27 -19.62 -19.51
N GLN A 287 1.60 -20.92 -19.43
CA GLN A 287 0.64 -21.99 -19.67
C GLN A 287 -0.45 -22.05 -18.58
N ASP A 288 -0.10 -21.78 -17.31
CA ASP A 288 -1.09 -21.70 -16.23
C ASP A 288 -2.07 -20.55 -16.46
N ILE A 289 -1.57 -19.37 -16.88
CA ILE A 289 -2.40 -18.20 -17.22
C ILE A 289 -3.26 -18.51 -18.46
N ALA A 290 -2.68 -19.13 -19.48
CA ALA A 290 -3.41 -19.52 -20.68
C ALA A 290 -4.56 -20.48 -20.38
N THR A 291 -4.33 -21.48 -19.53
CA THR A 291 -5.37 -22.41 -19.08
C THR A 291 -6.50 -21.69 -18.35
N LEU A 292 -6.15 -20.75 -17.45
CA LEU A 292 -7.14 -19.97 -16.69
C LEU A 292 -7.99 -19.06 -17.59
N THR A 293 -7.41 -18.51 -18.65
CA THR A 293 -8.06 -17.49 -19.50
C THR A 293 -8.62 -18.01 -20.81
N GLY A 294 -8.38 -19.28 -21.11
CA GLY A 294 -8.75 -19.89 -22.39
C GLY A 294 -7.89 -19.41 -23.56
N ALA A 295 -6.72 -18.81 -23.29
CA ALA A 295 -5.77 -18.36 -24.31
C ALA A 295 -4.88 -19.52 -24.81
N GLN A 296 -4.25 -19.28 -25.97
CA GLN A 296 -3.09 -20.05 -26.43
C GLN A 296 -1.81 -19.23 -26.26
N VAL A 297 -0.75 -19.87 -25.74
CA VAL A 297 0.57 -19.23 -25.70
C VAL A 297 1.15 -19.17 -27.10
N ILE A 298 1.41 -17.96 -27.61
CA ILE A 298 2.10 -17.78 -28.88
C ILE A 298 3.59 -18.04 -28.67
N SER A 299 4.10 -19.04 -29.38
CA SER A 299 5.49 -19.48 -29.27
C SER A 299 5.96 -20.06 -30.59
N ALA A 300 7.16 -19.70 -31.02
CA ALA A 300 7.81 -20.28 -32.20
C ALA A 300 8.01 -21.80 -32.07
N GLU A 301 8.17 -22.32 -30.86
CA GLU A 301 8.28 -23.74 -30.57
C GLU A 301 6.97 -24.50 -30.92
N LEU A 302 5.83 -23.82 -30.81
CA LEU A 302 4.51 -24.35 -31.16
C LEU A 302 4.10 -24.02 -32.60
N GLY A 303 4.99 -23.37 -33.38
CA GLY A 303 4.71 -22.94 -34.75
C GLY A 303 3.75 -21.76 -34.86
N LEU A 304 3.54 -21.02 -33.77
CA LEU A 304 2.69 -19.83 -33.72
C LEU A 304 3.52 -18.56 -33.72
N SER A 305 3.15 -17.60 -34.57
CA SER A 305 3.75 -16.26 -34.64
C SER A 305 2.68 -15.18 -34.65
N LEU A 306 3.04 -13.98 -34.13
CA LEU A 306 2.10 -12.85 -33.97
C LEU A 306 1.43 -12.41 -35.29
N ASP A 307 2.14 -12.53 -36.41
CA ASP A 307 1.67 -12.16 -37.75
C ASP A 307 0.72 -13.19 -38.37
N SER A 308 0.75 -14.45 -37.89
CA SER A 308 0.00 -15.56 -38.43
C SER A 308 -1.29 -15.92 -37.69
N VAL A 309 -1.47 -15.38 -36.46
CA VAL A 309 -2.60 -15.70 -35.57
C VAL A 309 -3.72 -14.67 -35.65
N GLY A 310 -4.91 -15.04 -35.19
CA GLY A 310 -6.08 -14.19 -35.11
C GLY A 310 -6.61 -14.09 -33.67
N LEU A 311 -7.89 -13.67 -33.55
CA LEU A 311 -8.53 -13.54 -32.24
C LEU A 311 -8.80 -14.88 -31.55
N GLU A 312 -8.75 -15.98 -32.29
CA GLU A 312 -8.99 -17.34 -31.79
C GLU A 312 -7.96 -17.84 -30.77
N VAL A 313 -6.76 -17.25 -30.76
CA VAL A 313 -5.71 -17.58 -29.77
C VAL A 313 -5.77 -16.71 -28.51
N LEU A 314 -6.60 -15.67 -28.52
CA LEU A 314 -6.75 -14.76 -27.39
C LEU A 314 -7.67 -15.37 -26.34
N GLY A 315 -7.22 -15.29 -25.08
CA GLY A 315 -8.09 -15.55 -23.95
C GLY A 315 -8.95 -14.35 -23.60
N THR A 316 -9.81 -14.53 -22.62
CA THR A 316 -10.60 -13.42 -22.05
C THR A 316 -10.68 -13.55 -20.53
N ALA A 317 -10.96 -12.43 -19.86
CA ALA A 317 -11.32 -12.41 -18.47
C ALA A 317 -12.33 -11.28 -18.21
N ARG A 318 -13.19 -11.48 -17.22
CA ARG A 318 -14.18 -10.48 -16.85
C ARG A 318 -13.51 -9.19 -16.37
N ARG A 319 -12.47 -9.30 -15.56
CA ARG A 319 -11.74 -8.14 -15.02
C ARG A 319 -10.25 -8.41 -14.91
N ILE A 320 -9.45 -7.42 -15.28
CA ILE A 320 -8.01 -7.44 -15.09
C ILE A 320 -7.62 -6.12 -14.40
N THR A 321 -6.92 -6.23 -13.27
CA THR A 321 -6.39 -5.07 -12.55
C THR A 321 -4.87 -5.15 -12.53
N VAL A 322 -4.22 -4.11 -13.02
CA VAL A 322 -2.75 -4.01 -13.08
C VAL A 322 -2.28 -2.81 -12.30
N THR A 323 -1.53 -3.07 -11.24
CA THR A 323 -0.84 -2.04 -10.45
C THR A 323 0.59 -1.85 -10.96
N LYS A 324 1.39 -1.04 -10.26
CA LYS A 324 2.81 -0.89 -10.56
C LYS A 324 3.58 -2.21 -10.44
N ASP A 325 3.19 -3.10 -9.53
CA ASP A 325 3.96 -4.29 -9.16
C ASP A 325 3.24 -5.60 -9.46
N ASN A 326 1.91 -5.60 -9.55
CA ASN A 326 1.10 -6.80 -9.65
C ASN A 326 0.06 -6.74 -10.76
N THR A 327 -0.29 -7.92 -11.27
CA THR A 327 -1.43 -8.14 -12.17
C THR A 327 -2.37 -9.17 -11.55
N THR A 328 -3.66 -8.83 -11.47
CA THR A 328 -4.73 -9.70 -10.99
C THR A 328 -5.72 -9.96 -12.12
N ILE A 329 -5.94 -11.21 -12.46
CA ILE A 329 -6.93 -11.69 -13.45
C ILE A 329 -8.08 -12.34 -12.69
N VAL A 330 -9.29 -11.85 -12.89
CA VAL A 330 -10.50 -12.32 -12.20
C VAL A 330 -11.46 -12.89 -13.24
N ASP A 331 -11.96 -14.08 -12.97
CA ASP A 331 -12.97 -14.74 -13.77
C ASP A 331 -12.52 -14.91 -15.23
N GLY A 332 -11.45 -15.70 -15.41
CA GLY A 332 -10.91 -16.06 -16.73
C GLY A 332 -11.87 -17.02 -17.45
N ALA A 333 -11.90 -16.96 -18.77
CA ALA A 333 -12.80 -17.77 -19.60
C ALA A 333 -12.30 -19.20 -19.91
N GLY A 334 -11.24 -19.64 -19.23
CA GLY A 334 -10.79 -21.04 -19.30
C GLY A 334 -11.86 -21.99 -18.77
N SER A 335 -11.93 -23.21 -19.30
CA SER A 335 -12.89 -24.17 -18.78
C SER A 335 -12.49 -24.66 -17.38
N ALA A 336 -13.45 -24.80 -16.48
CA ALA A 336 -13.20 -25.35 -15.13
C ALA A 336 -12.58 -26.75 -15.20
N GLU A 337 -12.87 -27.52 -16.25
CA GLU A 337 -12.31 -28.85 -16.50
C GLU A 337 -10.80 -28.76 -16.80
N ASP A 338 -10.38 -27.83 -17.68
CA ASP A 338 -8.97 -27.63 -18.02
C ASP A 338 -8.17 -27.10 -16.83
N VAL A 339 -8.74 -26.18 -16.06
CA VAL A 339 -8.12 -25.66 -14.82
C VAL A 339 -7.95 -26.79 -13.80
N ALA A 340 -8.99 -27.62 -13.60
CA ALA A 340 -8.90 -28.76 -12.68
C ALA A 340 -7.87 -29.79 -13.15
N ALA A 341 -7.78 -30.08 -14.45
CA ALA A 341 -6.78 -30.97 -15.04
C ALA A 341 -5.35 -30.41 -14.81
N ARG A 342 -5.16 -29.10 -14.98
CA ARG A 342 -3.88 -28.45 -14.75
C ARG A 342 -3.48 -28.49 -13.27
N VAL A 343 -4.41 -28.28 -12.36
CA VAL A 343 -4.20 -28.43 -10.90
C VAL A 343 -3.80 -29.87 -10.56
N ALA A 344 -4.47 -30.86 -11.13
CA ALA A 344 -4.15 -32.27 -10.92
C ALA A 344 -2.73 -32.60 -11.44
N GLN A 345 -2.34 -32.06 -12.59
CA GLN A 345 -0.97 -32.20 -13.12
C GLN A 345 0.08 -31.62 -12.15
N LEU A 346 -0.12 -30.39 -11.67
CA LEU A 346 0.79 -29.75 -10.71
C LEU A 346 0.93 -30.56 -9.40
N ARG A 347 -0.17 -31.12 -8.90
CA ARG A 347 -0.15 -32.02 -7.72
C ARG A 347 0.65 -33.30 -7.99
N ALA A 348 0.53 -33.86 -9.17
CA ALA A 348 1.29 -35.05 -9.55
C ALA A 348 2.80 -34.74 -9.70
N GLU A 349 3.17 -33.59 -10.26
CA GLU A 349 4.55 -33.12 -10.35
C GLU A 349 5.14 -32.89 -8.94
N LEU A 350 4.34 -32.28 -8.03
CA LEU A 350 4.74 -32.02 -6.63
C LEU A 350 5.11 -33.31 -5.87
N THR A 351 4.40 -34.43 -6.15
CA THR A 351 4.68 -35.71 -5.51
C THR A 351 5.91 -36.43 -6.08
N ARG A 352 6.37 -36.04 -7.28
CA ARG A 352 7.48 -36.69 -7.97
C ARG A 352 8.80 -35.94 -7.84
N THR A 353 8.78 -34.66 -7.48
CA THR A 353 10.01 -33.87 -7.38
C THR A 353 10.80 -34.18 -6.11
N ASP A 354 12.11 -34.42 -6.25
CA ASP A 354 13.05 -34.63 -5.17
C ASP A 354 13.75 -33.33 -4.74
N SER A 355 13.57 -32.24 -5.51
CA SER A 355 14.16 -30.91 -5.24
C SER A 355 13.24 -30.11 -4.33
N ASP A 356 13.73 -29.71 -3.16
CA ASP A 356 12.97 -28.84 -2.23
C ASP A 356 12.64 -27.49 -2.84
N TRP A 357 13.54 -26.95 -3.66
CA TRP A 357 13.33 -25.70 -4.36
C TRP A 357 12.22 -25.79 -5.45
N ASP A 358 12.23 -26.88 -6.24
CA ASP A 358 11.17 -27.11 -7.24
C ASP A 358 9.85 -27.38 -6.57
N ARG A 359 9.87 -28.09 -5.44
CA ARG A 359 8.67 -28.34 -4.60
C ARG A 359 8.05 -27.03 -4.14
N GLU A 360 8.84 -26.10 -3.61
CA GLU A 360 8.36 -24.78 -3.20
C GLU A 360 7.70 -24.03 -4.38
N LYS A 361 8.34 -24.03 -5.55
CA LYS A 361 7.84 -23.33 -6.73
C LYS A 361 6.59 -23.97 -7.36
N LEU A 362 6.47 -25.28 -7.29
CA LEU A 362 5.25 -25.99 -7.67
C LEU A 362 4.09 -25.69 -6.70
N GLN A 363 4.40 -25.59 -5.39
CA GLN A 363 3.42 -25.19 -4.38
C GLN A 363 2.90 -23.76 -4.61
N GLU A 364 3.79 -22.80 -4.92
CA GLU A 364 3.41 -21.43 -5.28
C GLU A 364 2.45 -21.40 -6.48
N ARG A 365 2.77 -22.13 -7.55
CA ARG A 365 1.94 -22.20 -8.76
C ARG A 365 0.59 -22.85 -8.46
N LEU A 366 0.60 -23.95 -7.69
CA LEU A 366 -0.62 -24.64 -7.27
C LEU A 366 -1.51 -23.73 -6.44
N ALA A 367 -0.95 -23.01 -5.47
CA ALA A 367 -1.70 -22.07 -4.64
C ALA A 367 -2.34 -20.95 -5.48
N LYS A 368 -1.60 -20.39 -6.45
CA LYS A 368 -2.11 -19.34 -7.35
C LYS A 368 -3.24 -19.83 -8.27
N LEU A 369 -3.15 -21.05 -8.76
CA LEU A 369 -4.14 -21.59 -9.71
C LEU A 369 -5.36 -22.19 -9.00
N ALA A 370 -5.17 -22.87 -7.86
CA ALA A 370 -6.23 -23.57 -7.12
C ALA A 370 -6.91 -22.74 -6.05
N GLY A 371 -6.26 -21.66 -5.58
CA GLY A 371 -6.74 -20.83 -4.46
C GLY A 371 -7.93 -19.95 -4.81
N GLY A 372 -8.11 -19.61 -6.07
CA GLY A 372 -9.13 -18.68 -6.51
C GLY A 372 -8.91 -17.25 -5.99
N ILE A 373 -9.90 -16.40 -6.17
CA ILE A 373 -9.91 -15.00 -5.71
C ILE A 373 -11.18 -14.76 -4.90
N GLY A 374 -11.01 -14.14 -3.72
CA GLY A 374 -12.12 -13.57 -2.96
C GLY A 374 -12.44 -12.19 -3.51
N VAL A 375 -13.62 -12.00 -4.10
CA VAL A 375 -14.10 -10.70 -4.59
C VAL A 375 -15.07 -10.13 -3.56
N ILE A 376 -14.68 -9.04 -2.91
CA ILE A 376 -15.57 -8.29 -2.03
C ILE A 376 -16.29 -7.23 -2.87
N LYS A 377 -17.57 -7.44 -3.10
CA LYS A 377 -18.44 -6.49 -3.78
C LYS A 377 -19.00 -5.52 -2.77
N VAL A 378 -18.56 -4.27 -2.83
CA VAL A 378 -18.93 -3.22 -1.86
C VAL A 378 -20.17 -2.52 -2.32
N GLY A 379 -21.22 -2.53 -1.48
CA GLY A 379 -22.47 -1.82 -1.72
C GLY A 379 -22.65 -0.64 -0.75
N ALA A 380 -23.23 0.45 -1.26
CA ALA A 380 -23.58 1.62 -0.48
C ALA A 380 -24.78 2.38 -1.10
N ALA A 381 -25.39 3.28 -0.34
CA ALA A 381 -26.53 4.07 -0.82
C ALA A 381 -26.12 5.27 -1.70
N THR A 382 -24.91 5.78 -1.52
CA THR A 382 -24.36 6.92 -2.27
C THR A 382 -22.94 6.65 -2.75
N GLU A 383 -22.52 7.34 -3.81
CA GLU A 383 -21.15 7.22 -4.35
C GLU A 383 -20.08 7.67 -3.33
N VAL A 384 -20.37 8.68 -2.51
CA VAL A 384 -19.45 9.15 -1.47
C VAL A 384 -19.25 8.07 -0.39
N GLU A 385 -20.34 7.46 0.07
CA GLU A 385 -20.29 6.34 1.02
C GLU A 385 -19.58 5.12 0.44
N LEU A 386 -19.84 4.82 -0.84
CA LEU A 386 -19.23 3.70 -1.54
C LEU A 386 -17.69 3.82 -1.57
N LYS A 387 -17.19 4.99 -1.94
CA LYS A 387 -15.75 5.28 -1.99
C LYS A 387 -15.11 5.17 -0.61
N GLU A 388 -15.74 5.75 0.41
CA GLU A 388 -15.25 5.71 1.78
C GLU A 388 -15.21 4.27 2.30
N LYS A 389 -16.28 3.50 2.13
CA LYS A 389 -16.38 2.11 2.56
C LYS A 389 -15.35 1.21 1.85
N LYS A 390 -15.14 1.46 0.55
CA LYS A 390 -14.16 0.75 -0.26
C LYS A 390 -12.73 0.96 0.26
N HIS A 391 -12.33 2.21 0.54
CA HIS A 391 -11.01 2.51 1.10
C HIS A 391 -10.80 1.81 2.45
N ARG A 392 -11.77 1.85 3.35
CA ARG A 392 -11.68 1.15 4.64
C ARG A 392 -11.53 -0.36 4.50
N ILE A 393 -12.21 -0.97 3.52
CA ILE A 393 -12.07 -2.41 3.27
C ILE A 393 -10.67 -2.72 2.69
N GLU A 394 -10.13 -1.86 1.83
CA GLU A 394 -8.77 -2.00 1.28
C GLU A 394 -7.71 -1.96 2.37
N ASP A 395 -7.80 -0.99 3.27
CA ASP A 395 -6.92 -0.89 4.44
C ASP A 395 -7.05 -2.12 5.33
N ALA A 396 -8.27 -2.60 5.56
CA ALA A 396 -8.52 -3.78 6.38
C ALA A 396 -7.97 -5.07 5.76
N VAL A 397 -8.05 -5.24 4.44
CA VAL A 397 -7.41 -6.37 3.74
C VAL A 397 -5.89 -6.32 3.91
N SER A 398 -5.29 -5.14 3.71
CA SER A 398 -3.84 -4.94 3.83
C SER A 398 -3.36 -5.14 5.26
N SER A 399 -4.06 -4.57 6.24
CA SER A 399 -3.79 -4.69 7.67
C SER A 399 -3.88 -6.15 8.14
N THR A 400 -4.92 -6.88 7.69
CA THR A 400 -5.09 -8.29 8.00
C THR A 400 -3.97 -9.14 7.41
N ARG A 401 -3.56 -8.87 6.17
CA ARG A 401 -2.42 -9.54 5.54
C ARG A 401 -1.13 -9.28 6.31
N ALA A 402 -0.87 -8.03 6.69
CA ALA A 402 0.29 -7.66 7.50
C ALA A 402 0.31 -8.40 8.86
N ALA A 403 -0.85 -8.60 9.48
CA ALA A 403 -0.97 -9.38 10.71
C ALA A 403 -0.68 -10.87 10.51
N LEU A 404 -1.15 -11.44 9.40
CA LEU A 404 -0.88 -12.85 9.06
C LEU A 404 0.60 -13.10 8.71
N GLU A 405 1.32 -12.07 8.22
CA GLU A 405 2.75 -12.16 7.88
C GLU A 405 3.68 -12.08 9.09
N GLU A 406 3.52 -11.07 9.94
CA GLU A 406 4.45 -10.79 11.05
C GLU A 406 3.83 -10.93 12.44
N GLY A 407 2.52 -11.20 12.53
CA GLY A 407 1.82 -11.31 13.81
C GLY A 407 1.26 -9.98 14.31
N ILE A 408 0.75 -10.04 15.54
CA ILE A 408 0.03 -8.96 16.22
C ILE A 408 0.67 -8.58 17.55
N VAL A 409 0.42 -7.34 17.97
CA VAL A 409 0.77 -6.79 19.28
C VAL A 409 -0.45 -6.11 19.91
N ALA A 410 -0.36 -5.72 21.17
CA ALA A 410 -1.38 -4.90 21.83
C ALA A 410 -1.57 -3.58 21.05
N GLY A 411 -2.80 -3.28 20.69
CA GLY A 411 -3.14 -2.17 19.81
C GLY A 411 -3.22 -0.80 20.50
N GLY A 412 -3.78 0.14 19.76
CA GLY A 412 -4.04 1.49 20.28
C GLY A 412 -2.80 2.28 20.67
N GLY A 413 -1.62 1.94 20.14
CA GLY A 413 -0.34 2.55 20.48
C GLY A 413 0.28 2.05 21.80
N SER A 414 -0.35 1.11 22.50
CA SER A 414 0.16 0.55 23.77
C SER A 414 1.46 -0.23 23.58
N ALA A 415 1.60 -0.99 22.48
CA ALA A 415 2.84 -1.71 22.18
C ALA A 415 4.06 -0.79 22.04
N LEU A 416 3.91 0.42 21.50
CA LEU A 416 4.97 1.42 21.41
C LEU A 416 5.43 1.89 22.81
N ILE A 417 4.50 2.05 23.74
CA ILE A 417 4.81 2.43 25.14
C ILE A 417 5.60 1.31 25.83
N HIS A 418 5.13 0.06 25.70
CA HIS A 418 5.82 -1.09 26.33
C HIS A 418 7.18 -1.38 25.70
N ALA A 419 7.36 -1.08 24.42
CA ALA A 419 8.64 -1.22 23.72
C ALA A 419 9.70 -0.20 24.18
N LEU A 420 9.31 0.89 24.89
CA LEU A 420 10.24 1.88 25.42
C LEU A 420 11.32 1.29 26.34
N LYS A 421 11.06 0.15 26.98
CA LYS A 421 12.05 -0.59 27.77
C LYS A 421 13.30 -0.98 26.96
N ALA A 422 13.16 -1.20 25.66
CA ALA A 422 14.30 -1.49 24.79
C ALA A 422 15.33 -0.36 24.77
N LEU A 423 14.90 0.90 24.93
CA LEU A 423 15.83 2.04 24.99
C LEU A 423 16.76 2.00 26.20
N ASP A 424 16.36 1.33 27.29
CA ASP A 424 17.13 1.18 28.52
C ASP A 424 17.89 -0.16 28.57
N GLU A 425 17.54 -1.13 27.74
CA GLU A 425 18.06 -2.49 27.78
C GLU A 425 19.03 -2.80 26.63
N ASP A 426 18.79 -2.24 25.43
CA ASP A 426 19.55 -2.54 24.23
C ASP A 426 21.02 -2.07 24.34
N PRO A 427 22.00 -2.95 24.06
CA PRO A 427 23.42 -2.62 24.16
C PRO A 427 23.87 -1.52 23.20
N ALA A 428 23.29 -1.47 21.96
CA ALA A 428 23.65 -0.45 20.97
C ALA A 428 23.15 0.94 21.39
N VAL A 429 21.96 1.01 22.02
CA VAL A 429 21.41 2.25 22.59
C VAL A 429 22.25 2.72 23.78
N LYS A 430 22.63 1.81 24.68
CA LYS A 430 23.50 2.12 25.84
C LYS A 430 24.89 2.60 25.44
N ALA A 431 25.40 2.21 24.28
CA ALA A 431 26.70 2.62 23.77
C ALA A 431 26.69 4.00 23.08
N LEU A 432 25.52 4.65 22.97
CA LEU A 432 25.42 6.01 22.43
C LEU A 432 25.99 7.03 23.42
N GLU A 433 26.71 8.02 22.89
CA GLU A 433 27.34 9.08 23.67
C GLU A 433 26.96 10.48 23.12
N GLY A 434 27.10 11.51 23.94
CA GLY A 434 26.90 12.92 23.56
C GLY A 434 25.52 13.18 22.95
N ASP A 435 25.48 13.87 21.83
CA ASP A 435 24.22 14.24 21.16
C ASP A 435 23.44 13.02 20.63
N ALA A 436 24.13 11.93 20.26
CA ALA A 436 23.48 10.71 19.87
C ALA A 436 22.73 10.06 21.05
N ALA A 437 23.27 10.10 22.26
CA ALA A 437 22.56 9.66 23.47
C ALA A 437 21.35 10.57 23.81
N ALA A 438 21.46 11.88 23.57
CA ALA A 438 20.35 12.82 23.77
C ALA A 438 19.14 12.46 22.85
N ALA A 439 19.37 11.88 21.68
CA ALA A 439 18.33 11.47 20.74
C ALA A 439 17.44 10.35 21.29
N VAL A 440 17.91 9.52 22.23
CA VAL A 440 17.09 8.52 22.93
C VAL A 440 15.87 9.17 23.59
N GLY A 441 16.08 10.34 24.22
CA GLY A 441 14.99 11.15 24.80
C GLY A 441 13.99 11.67 23.76
N ILE A 442 14.45 11.98 22.54
CA ILE A 442 13.59 12.41 21.43
C ILE A 442 12.66 11.25 21.04
N VAL A 443 13.22 10.06 20.80
CA VAL A 443 12.45 8.87 20.44
C VAL A 443 11.45 8.52 21.54
N ARG A 444 11.88 8.54 22.81
CA ARG A 444 10.99 8.26 23.96
C ARG A 444 9.77 9.19 24.00
N ARG A 445 9.94 10.49 23.73
CA ARG A 445 8.84 11.47 23.70
C ARG A 445 7.97 11.32 22.45
N ALA A 446 8.52 10.88 21.33
CA ALA A 446 7.75 10.66 20.10
C ALA A 446 6.85 9.43 20.19
N LEU A 447 7.34 8.33 20.78
CA LEU A 447 6.61 7.06 20.83
C LEU A 447 5.33 7.08 21.67
N VAL A 448 5.18 8.03 22.57
CA VAL A 448 3.95 8.18 23.37
C VAL A 448 2.84 8.90 22.59
N GLN A 449 3.16 9.57 21.47
CA GLN A 449 2.20 10.42 20.78
C GLN A 449 1.03 9.67 20.12
N PRO A 450 1.18 8.49 19.52
CA PRO A 450 0.04 7.77 18.95
C PRO A 450 -1.04 7.47 20.02
N LEU A 451 -0.69 6.81 21.12
CA LEU A 451 -1.63 6.55 22.22
C LEU A 451 -2.22 7.82 22.81
N ARG A 452 -1.37 8.85 22.99
CA ARG A 452 -1.84 10.16 23.49
C ARG A 452 -2.95 10.73 22.62
N TRP A 453 -2.78 10.73 21.28
CA TRP A 453 -3.79 11.26 20.37
C TRP A 453 -5.04 10.40 20.28
N ILE A 454 -4.91 9.07 20.34
CA ILE A 454 -6.06 8.15 20.43
C ILE A 454 -6.90 8.47 21.67
N ALA A 455 -6.26 8.61 22.82
CA ALA A 455 -6.94 8.96 24.06
C ALA A 455 -7.59 10.37 24.00
N GLN A 456 -6.88 11.36 23.45
CA GLN A 456 -7.39 12.73 23.32
C GLN A 456 -8.59 12.80 22.37
N ASN A 457 -8.57 12.11 21.23
CA ASN A 457 -9.70 12.04 20.30
C ASN A 457 -10.90 11.34 20.94
N ALA A 458 -10.66 10.45 21.90
CA ALA A 458 -11.70 9.78 22.68
C ALA A 458 -12.25 10.63 23.85
N GLY A 459 -11.67 11.81 24.10
CA GLY A 459 -12.11 12.73 25.16
C GLY A 459 -11.41 12.55 26.51
N PHE A 460 -10.29 11.81 26.55
CA PHE A 460 -9.49 11.58 27.75
C PHE A 460 -8.21 12.43 27.74
N ASP A 461 -7.61 12.67 28.92
CA ASP A 461 -6.29 13.30 29.00
C ASP A 461 -5.23 12.29 28.51
N GLY A 462 -4.67 12.55 27.33
CA GLY A 462 -3.71 11.64 26.72
C GLY A 462 -2.41 11.49 27.49
N TYR A 463 -1.98 12.49 28.26
CA TYR A 463 -0.77 12.36 29.09
C TYR A 463 -1.00 11.47 30.30
N VAL A 464 -2.16 11.59 30.92
CA VAL A 464 -2.55 10.71 32.04
C VAL A 464 -2.67 9.26 31.57
N VAL A 465 -3.31 9.05 30.41
CA VAL A 465 -3.45 7.71 29.82
C VAL A 465 -2.08 7.09 29.50
N THR A 466 -1.19 7.82 28.83
CA THR A 466 0.14 7.28 28.48
C THR A 466 1.00 6.96 29.71
N ALA A 467 0.95 7.79 30.75
CA ALA A 467 1.64 7.53 32.01
C ALA A 467 1.13 6.26 32.69
N LYS A 468 -0.19 6.09 32.74
CA LYS A 468 -0.81 4.90 33.34
C LYS A 468 -0.50 3.62 32.56
N VAL A 469 -0.54 3.65 31.22
CA VAL A 469 -0.21 2.48 30.38
C VAL A 469 1.24 2.07 30.55
N ALA A 470 2.17 3.01 30.75
CA ALA A 470 3.58 2.70 30.98
C ALA A 470 3.85 1.88 32.26
N GLU A 471 2.93 1.92 33.23
CA GLU A 471 3.01 1.16 34.48
C GLU A 471 2.37 -0.24 34.38
N LEU A 472 1.63 -0.53 33.30
CA LEU A 472 0.92 -1.80 33.09
C LEU A 472 1.86 -2.89 32.53
N GLU A 473 1.37 -4.14 32.58
CA GLU A 473 2.02 -5.28 31.92
C GLU A 473 1.91 -5.19 30.40
N THR A 474 2.79 -5.88 29.68
CA THR A 474 3.05 -5.72 28.25
C THR A 474 1.81 -5.80 27.33
N ASN A 475 0.79 -6.60 27.67
CA ASN A 475 -0.41 -6.73 26.83
C ASN A 475 -1.56 -5.83 27.31
N ASN A 476 -1.41 -5.22 28.47
CA ASN A 476 -2.44 -4.33 29.01
C ASN A 476 -2.26 -2.91 28.46
N GLY A 477 -3.36 -2.26 28.21
CA GLY A 477 -3.37 -0.90 27.67
C GLY A 477 -4.72 -0.24 27.83
N PHE A 478 -4.90 0.88 27.14
CA PHE A 478 -6.12 1.66 27.20
C PHE A 478 -7.00 1.37 25.98
N ASN A 479 -8.20 0.83 26.22
CA ASN A 479 -9.22 0.67 25.21
C ASN A 479 -10.01 1.97 25.04
N ALA A 480 -9.69 2.74 24.02
CA ALA A 480 -10.31 4.05 23.77
C ALA A 480 -11.81 3.94 23.33
N LYS A 481 -12.30 2.77 22.95
CA LYS A 481 -13.71 2.51 22.64
C LYS A 481 -14.57 2.48 23.93
N THR A 482 -14.06 1.81 24.96
CA THR A 482 -14.75 1.61 26.24
C THR A 482 -14.33 2.62 27.32
N GLY A 483 -13.09 3.09 27.29
CA GLY A 483 -12.47 3.92 28.34
C GLY A 483 -11.80 3.11 29.44
N GLU A 484 -11.69 1.79 29.28
CA GLU A 484 -11.17 0.87 30.29
C GLU A 484 -9.68 0.53 30.05
N TYR A 485 -9.00 0.10 31.13
CA TYR A 485 -7.64 -0.43 31.07
C TYR A 485 -7.73 -1.96 31.25
N GLU A 486 -7.33 -2.70 30.24
CA GLU A 486 -7.54 -4.14 30.17
C GLU A 486 -6.46 -4.85 29.33
N ASP A 487 -6.47 -6.19 29.29
CA ASP A 487 -5.66 -6.95 28.35
C ASP A 487 -6.23 -6.73 26.93
N LEU A 488 -5.50 -5.95 26.13
CA LEU A 488 -5.92 -5.55 24.79
C LEU A 488 -5.92 -6.72 23.80
N ILE A 489 -5.05 -7.73 24.02
CA ILE A 489 -5.05 -8.93 23.17
C ILE A 489 -6.34 -9.71 23.39
N ALA A 490 -6.72 -9.91 24.66
CA ALA A 490 -7.96 -10.60 25.03
C ALA A 490 -9.21 -9.81 24.62
N ALA A 491 -9.15 -8.47 24.69
CA ALA A 491 -10.24 -7.58 24.26
C ALA A 491 -10.37 -7.44 22.74
N GLY A 492 -9.44 -8.03 21.96
CA GLY A 492 -9.41 -7.92 20.50
C GLY A 492 -8.94 -6.54 19.99
N VAL A 493 -8.34 -5.70 20.84
CA VAL A 493 -7.72 -4.42 20.47
C VAL A 493 -6.27 -4.67 20.13
N ILE A 494 -6.01 -5.00 18.87
CA ILE A 494 -4.74 -5.53 18.39
C ILE A 494 -4.29 -4.82 17.11
N ASP A 495 -2.99 -4.60 16.98
CA ASP A 495 -2.38 -3.97 15.80
C ASP A 495 -1.41 -4.97 15.12
N PRO A 496 -1.35 -5.03 13.77
CA PRO A 496 -0.31 -5.76 13.07
C PRO A 496 1.06 -5.17 13.39
N VAL A 497 2.00 -6.02 13.80
CA VAL A 497 3.35 -5.53 14.16
C VAL A 497 4.07 -4.93 12.95
N LYS A 498 3.85 -5.47 11.75
CA LYS A 498 4.42 -4.94 10.49
C LYS A 498 3.99 -3.49 10.26
N VAL A 499 2.72 -3.16 10.48
CA VAL A 499 2.17 -1.79 10.35
C VAL A 499 2.85 -0.85 11.33
N THR A 500 2.90 -1.22 12.61
CA THR A 500 3.51 -0.40 13.67
C THR A 500 5.00 -0.16 13.43
N ARG A 501 5.74 -1.19 13.00
CA ARG A 501 7.17 -1.10 12.67
C ARG A 501 7.44 -0.25 11.43
N ALA A 502 6.66 -0.43 10.36
CA ALA A 502 6.77 0.35 9.13
C ALA A 502 6.49 1.83 9.40
N ALA A 503 5.43 2.14 10.15
CA ALA A 503 5.10 3.50 10.55
C ALA A 503 6.26 4.19 11.30
N LEU A 504 6.86 3.49 12.26
CA LEU A 504 7.99 4.01 13.05
C LEU A 504 9.24 4.24 12.20
N ARG A 505 9.64 3.27 11.38
CA ARG A 505 10.84 3.36 10.53
C ARG A 505 10.72 4.46 9.48
N ASN A 506 9.57 4.57 8.81
CA ASN A 506 9.34 5.59 7.79
C ASN A 506 9.30 6.99 8.41
N ALA A 507 8.66 7.15 9.58
CA ALA A 507 8.66 8.38 10.33
C ALA A 507 10.10 8.82 10.72
N ALA A 508 10.90 7.89 11.24
CA ALA A 508 12.27 8.15 11.64
C ALA A 508 13.18 8.51 10.46
N SER A 509 13.03 7.81 9.33
CA SER A 509 13.80 8.07 8.12
C SER A 509 13.61 9.50 7.62
N ILE A 510 12.36 9.94 7.47
CA ILE A 510 12.06 11.30 7.00
C ILE A 510 12.45 12.35 8.07
N ALA A 511 12.17 12.09 9.35
CA ALA A 511 12.60 13.00 10.42
C ALA A 511 14.12 13.20 10.42
N ALA A 512 14.90 12.14 10.26
CA ALA A 512 16.36 12.21 10.17
C ALA A 512 16.85 13.08 9.00
N LEU A 513 16.18 13.01 7.84
CA LEU A 513 16.48 13.87 6.68
C LEU A 513 16.15 15.34 6.97
N VAL A 514 14.97 15.61 7.55
CA VAL A 514 14.56 16.98 7.94
C VAL A 514 15.56 17.60 8.91
N LEU A 515 15.99 16.84 9.92
CA LEU A 515 16.94 17.32 10.95
C LEU A 515 18.31 17.68 10.38
N THR A 516 18.74 17.01 9.31
CA THR A 516 20.02 17.27 8.65
C THR A 516 19.91 18.29 7.51
N THR A 517 18.72 18.85 7.25
CA THR A 517 18.52 19.86 6.21
C THR A 517 18.94 21.24 6.70
N GLU A 518 19.67 21.99 5.85
CA GLU A 518 20.19 23.32 6.13
C GLU A 518 19.65 24.36 5.16
N THR A 519 19.28 23.95 3.92
CA THR A 519 18.89 24.89 2.87
C THR A 519 17.68 24.34 2.12
N LEU A 520 16.72 25.22 1.82
CA LEU A 520 15.59 24.94 0.94
C LEU A 520 15.75 25.69 -0.38
N VAL A 521 15.42 25.05 -1.47
CA VAL A 521 15.46 25.60 -2.83
C VAL A 521 14.09 25.40 -3.47
N VAL A 522 13.36 26.48 -3.72
CA VAL A 522 12.02 26.44 -4.32
C VAL A 522 11.98 27.27 -5.61
N GLU A 523 10.99 27.02 -6.43
CA GLU A 523 10.72 27.86 -7.59
C GLU A 523 10.14 29.22 -7.16
N LYS A 524 10.60 30.30 -7.77
CA LYS A 524 9.99 31.61 -7.54
C LYS A 524 8.58 31.59 -8.15
N PRO A 525 7.52 31.93 -7.38
CA PRO A 525 6.18 32.04 -7.93
C PRO A 525 6.18 33.01 -9.12
N ALA A 526 5.46 32.67 -10.18
CA ALA A 526 5.23 33.60 -11.30
C ALA A 526 4.41 34.79 -10.77
N ASN A 527 4.90 36.01 -10.98
CA ASN A 527 4.10 37.19 -10.65
C ASN A 527 2.90 37.20 -11.58
N GLU A 528 1.68 37.22 -11.06
CA GLU A 528 0.43 37.34 -11.83
C GLU A 528 0.35 38.65 -12.67
N ASP A 529 1.20 39.64 -12.37
CA ASP A 529 1.23 40.94 -13.04
C ASP A 529 1.92 40.96 -14.42
N GLU A 530 2.60 39.89 -14.86
CA GLU A 530 3.27 39.85 -16.17
C GLU A 530 2.32 39.51 -17.35
N HIS A 531 1.09 39.11 -17.11
CA HIS A 531 0.10 38.79 -18.17
C HIS A 531 -0.95 39.88 -18.42
N ALA A 532 -0.93 41.01 -17.72
CA ALA A 532 -1.86 42.13 -17.94
C ALA A 532 -1.45 43.09 -19.04
N GLY A 533 -0.41 42.80 -19.83
CA GLY A 533 0.23 43.76 -20.75
C GLY A 533 0.31 43.38 -22.22
N HIS A 534 -0.56 42.53 -22.79
CA HIS A 534 -0.68 42.36 -24.23
C HIS A 534 -2.13 42.18 -24.68
N SER A 535 -2.88 43.28 -24.66
CA SER A 535 -4.05 43.44 -25.50
C SER A 535 -3.74 44.56 -26.50
N HIS A 536 -3.39 44.20 -27.71
CA HIS A 536 -3.54 45.02 -28.93
C HIS A 536 -4.07 44.14 -30.03
#